data_39f6b0ba57a87a6a454eb300d295180e
#
_entry.id   39f6b0ba57a87a6a454eb300d295180e
#
_cell.length_a   1.000
_cell.length_b   1.000
_cell.length_c   1.000
_cell.angle_alpha   90.00
_cell.angle_beta   90.00
_cell.angle_gamma   90.00
#
_symmetry.space_group_name_H-M   'P 1'
#
loop_
_entity.id
_entity.type
_entity.pdbx_description
1 polymer ?
#
loop_
_entity_poly.entity_id
_entity_poly.type
_entity_poly.pdbx_seq_one_letter_code
_entity_poly.pdbx_strand_id
1 'polypeptide(L)'
;MCSSDLVTLYEIVPEASIRVSTIKRLQDDIALNLSAAGIRIIAPMPGKGTIEIEVPRQKTSMVSMRSVIASSKFENTDMELPIVFGKTISNEIFMADLAKMPHLLMAGATGQGKSVGINAILTSLLYKKHPSELKFVMVDPKKVELTLYSKIERHYLAKLPDAEEAIITDTNKVINTLNSLCIEIDTRYELPAKIGRASCRERV
;
A
#
# COMPACT_ATOMS: atom_id res chain seq x y z
N MET A 1 11.58 2.56 -3.73
CA MET A 1 11.38 3.78 -4.55
C MET A 1 10.06 3.61 -5.29
N CYS A 2 9.00 4.31 -4.87
CA CYS A 2 7.75 4.34 -5.63
C CYS A 2 7.85 5.44 -6.68
N SER A 3 7.39 5.18 -7.91
CA SER A 3 7.30 6.23 -8.94
C SER A 3 6.04 7.05 -8.69
N SER A 4 6.17 8.33 -8.53
CA SER A 4 5.08 9.29 -8.64
C SER A 4 5.29 10.13 -9.89
N ASP A 5 4.25 10.79 -10.34
CA ASP A 5 4.25 11.54 -11.60
C ASP A 5 4.42 10.66 -12.86
N LEU A 6 3.70 9.55 -12.90
CA LEU A 6 3.55 8.72 -14.09
C LEU A 6 2.75 9.44 -15.18
N VAL A 7 1.89 10.34 -14.79
CA VAL A 7 1.02 11.11 -15.67
C VAL A 7 1.01 12.59 -15.32
N THR A 8 0.81 13.45 -16.30
CA THR A 8 0.43 14.84 -16.11
C THR A 8 -1.06 14.95 -16.29
N LEU A 9 -1.73 15.61 -15.36
CA LEU A 9 -3.16 15.87 -15.42
C LEU A 9 -3.40 17.27 -15.96
N TYR A 10 -4.20 17.37 -17.02
CA TYR A 10 -4.68 18.64 -17.55
C TYR A 10 -6.18 18.76 -17.27
N GLU A 11 -6.58 19.76 -16.51
CA GLU A 11 -7.98 20.11 -16.30
C GLU A 11 -8.40 21.17 -17.30
N ILE A 12 -9.41 20.86 -18.12
CA ILE A 12 -9.88 21.71 -19.20
C ILE A 12 -11.34 22.06 -18.98
N VAL A 13 -11.68 23.33 -19.13
CA VAL A 13 -13.06 23.81 -19.18
C VAL A 13 -13.47 23.89 -20.64
N PRO A 14 -14.33 22.99 -21.18
CA PRO A 14 -14.77 23.07 -22.55
C PRO A 14 -15.72 24.27 -22.74
N GLU A 15 -15.64 24.91 -23.88
CA GLU A 15 -16.65 25.90 -24.26
C GLU A 15 -18.04 25.24 -24.35
N ALA A 16 -19.08 26.00 -24.03
CA ALA A 16 -20.47 25.49 -24.01
C ALA A 16 -20.95 24.95 -25.35
N SER A 17 -20.32 25.36 -26.46
CA SER A 17 -20.59 24.88 -27.81
C SER A 17 -19.96 23.52 -28.14
N ILE A 18 -18.97 23.07 -27.39
CA ILE A 18 -18.20 21.86 -27.67
C ILE A 18 -18.75 20.66 -26.88
N ARG A 19 -19.19 19.64 -27.62
CA ARG A 19 -19.68 18.40 -26.99
C ARG A 19 -18.49 17.58 -26.47
N VAL A 20 -18.61 17.06 -25.25
CA VAL A 20 -17.63 16.14 -24.61
C VAL A 20 -17.30 14.93 -25.51
N SER A 21 -18.30 14.41 -26.22
CA SER A 21 -18.12 13.30 -27.17
C SER A 21 -17.16 13.65 -28.32
N THR A 22 -17.11 14.91 -28.74
CA THR A 22 -16.18 15.37 -29.78
C THR A 22 -14.75 15.32 -29.25
N ILE A 23 -14.52 15.77 -28.02
CA ILE A 23 -13.18 15.74 -27.38
C ILE A 23 -12.71 14.28 -27.22
N LYS A 24 -13.60 13.38 -26.75
CA LYS A 24 -13.27 11.96 -26.63
C LYS A 24 -12.87 11.31 -27.96
N ARG A 25 -13.51 11.69 -29.06
CA ARG A 25 -13.18 11.18 -30.40
C ARG A 25 -11.81 11.63 -30.91
N LEU A 26 -11.29 12.76 -30.40
CA LEU A 26 -9.98 13.30 -30.77
C LEU A 26 -8.85 12.75 -29.86
N GLN A 27 -9.14 11.75 -29.02
CA GLN A 27 -8.17 11.19 -28.08
C GLN A 27 -6.86 10.76 -28.75
N ASP A 28 -6.96 10.03 -29.86
CA ASP A 28 -5.78 9.53 -30.57
C ASP A 28 -4.99 10.66 -31.24
N ASP A 29 -5.68 11.64 -31.78
CA ASP A 29 -5.05 12.84 -32.39
C ASP A 29 -4.33 13.67 -31.33
N ILE A 30 -4.92 13.83 -30.15
CA ILE A 30 -4.29 14.52 -29.03
C ILE A 30 -3.06 13.75 -28.53
N ALA A 31 -3.17 12.42 -28.39
CA ALA A 31 -2.06 11.58 -28.00
C ALA A 31 -0.88 11.68 -28.98
N LEU A 32 -1.17 11.68 -30.28
CA LEU A 32 -0.17 11.83 -31.34
C LEU A 32 0.53 13.18 -31.26
N ASN A 33 -0.24 14.27 -31.13
CA ASN A 33 0.32 15.64 -31.03
C ASN A 33 1.19 15.83 -29.79
N LEU A 34 0.85 15.15 -28.67
CA LEU A 34 1.63 15.20 -27.44
C LEU A 34 2.79 14.18 -27.43
N SER A 35 2.98 13.41 -28.50
CA SER A 35 3.96 12.31 -28.57
C SER A 35 3.86 11.36 -27.39
N ALA A 36 2.63 11.13 -26.89
CA ALA A 36 2.35 10.28 -25.75
C ALA A 36 1.99 8.85 -26.23
N ALA A 37 2.38 7.84 -25.47
CA ALA A 37 2.09 6.42 -25.79
C ALA A 37 0.58 6.08 -25.70
N GLY A 38 -0.21 7.02 -25.21
CA GLY A 38 -1.67 6.97 -25.06
C GLY A 38 -2.08 8.02 -24.02
N ILE A 39 -3.30 8.51 -24.12
CA ILE A 39 -3.88 9.42 -23.13
C ILE A 39 -5.20 8.82 -22.64
N ARG A 40 -5.63 9.28 -21.45
CA ARG A 40 -6.95 8.93 -20.93
C ARG A 40 -7.75 10.20 -20.70
N ILE A 41 -8.97 10.24 -21.22
CA ILE A 41 -9.88 11.36 -21.04
C ILE A 41 -10.97 10.95 -20.06
N ILE A 42 -11.03 11.62 -18.92
CA ILE A 42 -12.03 11.46 -17.89
C ILE A 42 -13.04 12.59 -18.01
N ALA A 43 -14.25 12.27 -18.41
CA ALA A 43 -15.29 13.26 -18.62
C ALA A 43 -16.69 12.63 -18.53
N PRO A 44 -17.66 13.32 -17.92
CA PRO A 44 -17.53 14.57 -17.14
C PRO A 44 -17.00 14.31 -15.73
N MET A 45 -16.33 15.30 -15.14
CA MET A 45 -15.99 15.24 -13.72
C MET A 45 -17.22 15.55 -12.87
N PRO A 46 -17.58 14.67 -11.91
CA PRO A 46 -18.72 14.90 -11.04
C PRO A 46 -18.55 16.19 -10.22
N GLY A 47 -19.53 17.09 -10.31
CA GLY A 47 -19.55 18.35 -9.56
C GLY A 47 -18.68 19.48 -10.10
N LYS A 48 -17.91 19.24 -11.19
CA LYS A 48 -17.05 20.24 -11.79
C LYS A 48 -17.32 20.30 -13.30
N GLY A 49 -17.85 21.12 -13.95
CA GLY A 49 -18.06 21.16 -15.42
C GLY A 49 -16.77 21.05 -16.27
N THR A 50 -15.77 20.32 -15.81
CA THR A 50 -14.43 20.17 -16.39
C THR A 50 -14.19 18.78 -16.96
N ILE A 51 -13.20 18.65 -17.83
CA ILE A 51 -12.69 17.41 -18.41
C ILE A 51 -11.23 17.26 -17.95
N GLU A 52 -10.88 16.08 -17.49
CA GLU A 52 -9.49 15.75 -17.15
C GLU A 52 -8.86 14.92 -18.27
N ILE A 53 -7.65 15.29 -18.69
CA ILE A 53 -6.83 14.55 -19.64
C ILE A 53 -5.55 14.11 -18.92
N GLU A 54 -5.41 12.80 -18.75
CA GLU A 54 -4.21 12.17 -18.21
C GLU A 54 -3.22 11.89 -19.36
N VAL A 55 -2.06 12.48 -19.30
CA VAL A 55 -0.98 12.30 -20.30
C VAL A 55 0.20 11.59 -19.63
N PRO A 56 0.60 10.39 -20.08
CA PRO A 56 1.76 9.69 -19.54
C PRO A 56 3.05 10.52 -19.73
N ARG A 57 3.86 10.59 -18.68
CA ARG A 57 5.16 11.25 -18.76
C ARG A 57 6.22 10.31 -19.34
N GLN A 58 7.06 10.83 -20.22
CA GLN A 58 8.22 10.09 -20.77
C GLN A 58 9.30 9.86 -19.70
N LYS A 59 9.46 10.77 -18.76
CA LYS A 59 10.38 10.64 -17.62
C LYS A 59 9.57 10.63 -16.33
N THR A 60 9.59 9.48 -15.65
CA THR A 60 8.95 9.33 -14.35
C THR A 60 9.87 9.84 -13.24
N SER A 61 9.34 10.58 -12.28
CA SER A 61 10.09 10.95 -11.09
C SER A 61 9.98 9.88 -10.02
N MET A 62 11.09 9.59 -9.34
CA MET A 62 11.11 8.65 -8.23
C MET A 62 10.80 9.35 -6.92
N VAL A 63 9.82 8.84 -6.17
CA VAL A 63 9.54 9.30 -4.81
C VAL A 63 10.40 8.53 -3.83
N SER A 64 11.19 9.26 -3.06
CA SER A 64 11.99 8.69 -1.99
C SER A 64 11.09 8.28 -0.83
N MET A 65 11.22 7.04 -0.34
CA MET A 65 10.51 6.58 0.87
C MET A 65 10.83 7.48 2.07
N ARG A 66 12.07 7.95 2.18
CA ARG A 66 12.48 8.87 3.24
C ARG A 66 11.67 10.17 3.24
N SER A 67 11.41 10.75 2.05
CA SER A 67 10.65 12.00 1.96
C SER A 67 9.18 11.83 2.36
N VAL A 68 8.65 10.64 2.18
CA VAL A 68 7.26 10.33 2.57
C VAL A 68 7.15 10.08 4.07
N ILE A 69 8.06 9.29 4.64
CA ILE A 69 8.08 8.98 6.07
C ILE A 69 8.31 10.25 6.91
N ALA A 70 9.20 11.15 6.45
CA ALA A 70 9.48 12.42 7.12
C ALA A 70 8.41 13.49 6.88
N SER A 71 7.29 13.15 6.27
CA SER A 71 6.21 14.12 6.05
C SER A 71 5.31 14.24 7.27
N SER A 72 4.83 15.45 7.54
CA SER A 72 3.86 15.70 8.62
C SER A 72 2.59 14.86 8.49
N LYS A 73 2.19 14.53 7.26
CA LYS A 73 1.03 13.67 7.00
C LYS A 73 1.23 12.25 7.52
N PHE A 74 2.44 11.70 7.38
CA PHE A 74 2.78 10.37 7.90
C PHE A 74 3.03 10.39 9.40
N GLU A 75 3.75 11.40 9.90
CA GLU A 75 4.09 11.51 11.31
C GLU A 75 2.85 11.68 12.21
N ASN A 76 1.89 12.51 11.77
CA ASN A 76 0.70 12.88 12.55
C ASN A 76 -0.55 12.06 12.20
N THR A 77 -0.40 10.93 11.47
CA THR A 77 -1.56 10.10 11.12
C THR A 77 -2.10 9.34 12.33
N ASP A 78 -3.43 9.32 12.49
CA ASP A 78 -4.15 8.53 13.50
C ASP A 78 -4.44 7.09 13.03
N MET A 79 -3.97 6.70 11.84
CA MET A 79 -4.12 5.35 11.31
C MET A 79 -3.42 4.34 12.20
N GLU A 80 -4.08 3.21 12.44
CA GLU A 80 -3.54 2.17 13.31
C GLU A 80 -2.34 1.45 12.68
N LEU A 81 -2.45 1.07 11.41
CA LEU A 81 -1.36 0.47 10.63
C LEU A 81 -1.16 1.23 9.30
N PRO A 82 -0.57 2.44 9.33
CA PRO A 82 -0.41 3.23 8.12
C PRO A 82 0.62 2.64 7.18
N ILE A 83 0.20 2.41 5.95
CA ILE A 83 1.07 1.97 4.86
C ILE A 83 1.08 3.03 3.76
N VAL A 84 2.25 3.26 3.19
CA VAL A 84 2.47 4.25 2.14
C VAL A 84 2.65 3.57 0.80
N PHE A 85 1.92 4.02 -0.21
CA PHE A 85 2.06 3.54 -1.59
C PHE A 85 2.86 4.50 -2.48
N GLY A 86 3.00 5.77 -2.10
CA GLY A 86 3.69 6.78 -2.87
C GLY A 86 2.94 8.11 -2.88
N LYS A 87 2.91 8.75 -4.04
CA LYS A 87 2.16 10.00 -4.24
C LYS A 87 1.11 9.81 -5.33
N THR A 88 0.02 10.56 -5.21
CA THR A 88 -1.02 10.67 -6.24
C THR A 88 -0.54 11.53 -7.42
N ILE A 89 -1.34 11.58 -8.47
CA ILE A 89 -1.13 12.47 -9.63
C ILE A 89 -1.17 13.95 -9.23
N SER A 90 -1.85 14.31 -8.14
CA SER A 90 -1.86 15.65 -7.54
C SER A 90 -0.67 15.90 -6.61
N ASN A 91 0.35 15.03 -6.63
CA ASN A 91 1.56 15.12 -5.80
C ASN A 91 1.32 14.98 -4.29
N GLU A 92 0.15 14.52 -3.88
CA GLU A 92 -0.18 14.24 -2.50
C GLU A 92 0.25 12.84 -2.08
N ILE A 93 0.70 12.68 -0.83
CA ILE A 93 1.07 11.37 -0.29
C ILE A 93 -0.18 10.50 -0.16
N PHE A 94 -0.15 9.33 -0.79
CA PHE A 94 -1.20 8.33 -0.69
C PHE A 94 -0.84 7.29 0.37
N MET A 95 -1.69 7.22 1.38
CA MET A 95 -1.57 6.28 2.51
C MET A 95 -2.91 5.58 2.72
N ALA A 96 -2.83 4.36 3.24
CA ALA A 96 -4.00 3.60 3.67
C ALA A 96 -3.73 2.94 5.03
N ASP A 97 -4.80 2.65 5.75
CA ASP A 97 -4.73 1.93 7.01
C ASP A 97 -4.88 0.42 6.76
N LEU A 98 -3.81 -0.35 6.95
CA LEU A 98 -3.83 -1.80 6.76
C LEU A 98 -4.77 -2.50 7.77
N ALA A 99 -5.01 -1.91 8.95
CA ALA A 99 -5.95 -2.45 9.93
C ALA A 99 -7.39 -2.51 9.39
N LYS A 100 -7.75 -1.60 8.48
CA LYS A 100 -9.05 -1.56 7.79
C LYS A 100 -9.09 -2.42 6.52
N MET A 101 -7.96 -2.97 6.12
CA MET A 101 -7.80 -3.86 4.96
C MET A 101 -7.19 -5.18 5.42
N PRO A 102 -7.99 -6.12 5.95
CA PRO A 102 -7.50 -7.35 6.57
C PRO A 102 -6.69 -8.22 5.61
N HIS A 103 -6.88 -8.06 4.30
CA HIS A 103 -6.16 -8.78 3.26
C HIS A 103 -5.74 -7.80 2.16
N LEU A 104 -4.47 -7.89 1.76
CA LEU A 104 -3.92 -7.12 0.65
C LEU A 104 -3.25 -8.07 -0.34
N LEU A 105 -3.73 -8.08 -1.56
CA LEU A 105 -3.08 -8.78 -2.67
C LEU A 105 -2.29 -7.79 -3.51
N MET A 106 -0.99 -8.05 -3.65
CA MET A 106 -0.12 -7.27 -4.53
C MET A 106 0.38 -8.15 -5.67
N ALA A 107 0.02 -7.80 -6.89
CA ALA A 107 0.43 -8.51 -8.09
C ALA A 107 1.14 -7.56 -9.06
N GLY A 108 2.04 -8.11 -9.87
CA GLY A 108 2.77 -7.37 -10.89
C GLY A 108 3.72 -8.28 -11.65
N ALA A 109 3.96 -7.98 -12.92
CA ALA A 109 4.97 -8.67 -13.71
C ALA A 109 6.38 -8.39 -13.16
N THR A 110 7.35 -9.21 -13.58
CA THR A 110 8.75 -9.02 -13.19
C THR A 110 9.23 -7.62 -13.56
N GLY A 111 9.89 -6.94 -12.62
CA GLY A 111 10.38 -5.57 -12.82
C GLY A 111 9.34 -4.46 -12.61
N GLN A 112 8.08 -4.78 -12.39
CA GLN A 112 7.01 -3.77 -12.20
C GLN A 112 6.90 -3.24 -10.75
N GLY A 113 7.87 -3.51 -9.91
CA GLY A 113 7.97 -2.91 -8.57
C GLY A 113 7.21 -3.62 -7.45
N LYS A 114 6.72 -4.86 -7.65
CA LYS A 114 6.06 -5.66 -6.59
C LYS A 114 6.90 -5.72 -5.31
N SER A 115 8.17 -6.12 -5.41
CA SER A 115 9.08 -6.21 -4.25
C SER A 115 9.35 -4.84 -3.63
N VAL A 116 9.41 -3.78 -4.44
CA VAL A 116 9.54 -2.40 -3.96
C VAL A 116 8.30 -1.98 -3.16
N GLY A 117 7.10 -2.33 -3.64
CA GLY A 117 5.84 -2.07 -2.94
C GLY A 117 5.76 -2.81 -1.60
N ILE A 118 6.13 -4.10 -1.55
CA ILE A 118 6.21 -4.88 -0.31
C ILE A 118 7.17 -4.22 0.68
N ASN A 119 8.36 -3.82 0.22
CA ASN A 119 9.34 -3.13 1.05
C ASN A 119 8.82 -1.76 1.54
N ALA A 120 8.07 -1.03 0.74
CA ALA A 120 7.46 0.23 1.15
C ALA A 120 6.43 0.02 2.28
N ILE A 121 5.61 -1.02 2.19
CA ILE A 121 4.64 -1.40 3.22
C ILE A 121 5.37 -1.76 4.52
N LEU A 122 6.32 -2.70 4.46
CA LEU A 122 7.08 -3.14 5.63
C LEU A 122 7.82 -1.98 6.29
N THR A 123 8.48 -1.13 5.49
CA THR A 123 9.20 0.04 5.99
C THR A 123 8.24 1.03 6.67
N SER A 124 7.06 1.28 6.10
CA SER A 124 6.06 2.16 6.72
C SER A 124 5.68 1.69 8.13
N LEU A 125 5.40 0.40 8.26
CA LEU A 125 5.02 -0.22 9.53
C LEU A 125 6.17 -0.22 10.55
N LEU A 126 7.40 -0.52 10.12
CA LEU A 126 8.59 -0.50 10.98
C LEU A 126 8.90 0.90 11.52
N TYR A 127 8.64 1.95 10.75
CA TYR A 127 8.85 3.32 11.21
C TYR A 127 7.74 3.84 12.13
N LYS A 128 6.51 3.30 12.00
CA LYS A 128 5.36 3.80 12.76
C LYS A 128 5.09 3.01 14.04
N LYS A 129 5.39 1.72 14.06
CA LYS A 129 5.00 0.82 15.15
C LYS A 129 6.19 0.27 15.92
N HIS A 130 6.04 0.25 17.24
CA HIS A 130 7.02 -0.37 18.12
C HIS A 130 6.90 -1.90 18.08
N PRO A 131 8.00 -2.66 18.34
CA PRO A 131 7.97 -4.14 18.34
C PRO A 131 6.99 -4.77 19.33
N SER A 132 6.56 -4.05 20.36
CA SER A 132 5.54 -4.50 21.30
C SER A 132 4.12 -4.44 20.73
N GLU A 133 3.89 -3.63 19.70
CA GLU A 133 2.59 -3.43 19.07
C GLU A 133 2.41 -4.25 17.79
N LEU A 134 3.53 -4.61 17.14
CA LEU A 134 3.51 -5.27 15.83
C LEU A 134 4.55 -6.37 15.74
N LYS A 135 4.13 -7.53 15.26
CA LYS A 135 5.00 -8.64 14.88
C LYS A 135 4.67 -9.09 13.46
N PHE A 136 5.70 -9.50 12.75
CA PHE A 136 5.56 -10.05 11.41
C PHE A 136 5.81 -11.56 11.42
N VAL A 137 5.00 -12.29 10.68
CA VAL A 137 5.28 -13.65 10.24
C VAL A 137 5.61 -13.57 8.76
N MET A 138 6.83 -13.92 8.40
CA MET A 138 7.33 -13.77 7.03
C MET A 138 7.53 -15.13 6.38
N VAL A 139 6.98 -15.28 5.18
CA VAL A 139 7.10 -16.48 4.35
C VAL A 139 7.72 -16.07 3.00
N ASP A 140 8.89 -16.62 2.69
CA ASP A 140 9.59 -16.38 1.42
C ASP A 140 10.13 -17.68 0.83
N PRO A 141 9.31 -18.43 0.09
CA PRO A 141 9.71 -19.73 -0.49
C PRO A 141 10.90 -19.63 -1.46
N LYS A 142 11.12 -18.44 -2.02
CA LYS A 142 12.19 -18.20 -3.01
C LYS A 142 13.50 -17.71 -2.39
N LYS A 143 13.50 -17.34 -1.11
CA LYS A 143 14.67 -16.79 -0.38
C LYS A 143 15.28 -15.53 -1.04
N VAL A 144 14.49 -14.70 -1.68
CA VAL A 144 14.97 -13.57 -2.48
C VAL A 144 14.50 -12.23 -1.97
N GLU A 145 13.23 -12.11 -1.60
CA GLU A 145 12.62 -10.80 -1.37
C GLU A 145 12.72 -10.33 0.08
N LEU A 146 12.63 -11.24 1.05
CA LEU A 146 12.53 -10.89 2.48
C LEU A 146 13.80 -11.14 3.31
N THR A 147 14.85 -11.69 2.72
CA THR A 147 16.10 -12.04 3.41
C THR A 147 16.72 -10.87 4.20
N LEU A 148 16.55 -9.62 3.71
CA LEU A 148 17.03 -8.41 4.37
C LEU A 148 16.44 -8.25 5.79
N TYR A 149 15.21 -8.71 5.99
CA TYR A 149 14.48 -8.59 7.25
C TYR A 149 14.91 -9.59 8.33
N SER A 150 15.78 -10.53 8.03
CA SER A 150 16.40 -11.40 9.05
C SER A 150 17.11 -10.59 10.15
N LYS A 151 17.62 -9.39 9.81
CA LYS A 151 18.29 -8.50 10.76
C LYS A 151 17.39 -7.97 11.89
N ILE A 152 16.07 -7.96 11.68
CA ILE A 152 15.10 -7.52 12.69
C ILE A 152 14.42 -8.69 13.42
N GLU A 153 14.94 -9.90 13.27
CA GLU A 153 14.38 -11.13 13.82
C GLU A 153 14.02 -11.00 15.31
N ARG A 154 14.95 -10.54 16.12
CA ARG A 154 14.79 -10.48 17.57
C ARG A 154 13.67 -9.54 18.06
N HIS A 155 13.33 -8.54 17.25
CA HIS A 155 12.41 -7.49 17.66
C HIS A 155 11.05 -7.61 16.98
N TYR A 156 11.02 -7.82 15.68
CA TYR A 156 9.80 -7.73 14.89
C TYR A 156 9.28 -9.05 14.32
N LEU A 157 10.11 -10.11 14.23
CA LEU A 157 9.64 -11.36 13.66
C LEU A 157 9.10 -12.29 14.74
N ALA A 158 7.94 -12.89 14.45
CA ALA A 158 7.40 -13.99 15.20
C ALA A 158 7.78 -15.30 14.48
N LYS A 159 8.28 -16.28 15.23
CA LYS A 159 8.63 -17.61 14.74
C LYS A 159 8.15 -18.69 15.69
N LEU A 160 8.01 -19.90 15.19
CA LEU A 160 7.76 -21.07 16.03
C LEU A 160 8.96 -21.34 16.94
N PRO A 161 8.74 -21.87 18.16
CA PRO A 161 9.83 -22.14 19.12
C PRO A 161 10.97 -22.99 18.54
N ASP A 162 10.63 -23.99 17.71
CA ASP A 162 11.57 -24.94 17.12
C ASP A 162 12.12 -24.48 15.74
N ALA A 163 11.78 -23.27 15.30
CA ALA A 163 12.26 -22.76 14.02
C ALA A 163 13.67 -22.19 14.16
N GLU A 164 14.62 -22.64 13.34
CA GLU A 164 15.97 -22.11 13.27
C GLU A 164 15.97 -20.71 12.64
N GLU A 165 15.22 -20.53 11.52
CA GLU A 165 15.10 -19.29 10.78
C GLU A 165 13.75 -18.61 11.06
N ALA A 166 13.76 -17.28 11.21
CA ALA A 166 12.53 -16.52 11.44
C ALA A 166 11.72 -16.30 10.15
N ILE A 167 12.38 -16.31 8.99
CA ILE A 167 11.73 -16.25 7.68
C ILE A 167 11.51 -17.67 7.19
N ILE A 168 10.26 -18.02 6.96
CA ILE A 168 9.85 -19.40 6.64
C ILE A 168 10.02 -19.63 5.14
N THR A 169 10.79 -20.65 4.80
CA THR A 169 11.12 -20.97 3.41
C THR A 169 10.61 -22.35 2.97
N ASP A 170 10.33 -23.23 3.91
CA ASP A 170 9.84 -24.58 3.69
C ASP A 170 8.32 -24.67 3.74
N THR A 171 7.69 -25.35 2.78
CA THR A 171 6.23 -25.44 2.66
C THR A 171 5.57 -26.12 3.85
N ASN A 172 6.20 -27.16 4.43
CA ASN A 172 5.62 -27.84 5.58
C ASN A 172 5.65 -26.95 6.83
N LYS A 173 6.73 -26.19 7.00
CA LYS A 173 6.85 -25.21 8.07
C LYS A 173 5.82 -24.07 7.90
N VAL A 174 5.47 -23.69 6.66
CA VAL A 174 4.39 -22.73 6.40
C VAL A 174 3.06 -23.25 6.93
N ILE A 175 2.70 -24.50 6.64
CA ILE A 175 1.44 -25.09 7.10
C ILE A 175 1.37 -25.09 8.62
N ASN A 176 2.44 -25.53 9.29
CA ASN A 176 2.51 -25.54 10.75
C ASN A 176 2.37 -24.13 11.35
N THR A 177 3.00 -23.14 10.73
CA THR A 177 2.90 -21.76 11.17
C THR A 177 1.51 -21.19 10.98
N LEU A 178 0.84 -21.47 9.86
CA LEU A 178 -0.55 -21.05 9.64
C LEU A 178 -1.50 -21.70 10.66
N ASN A 179 -1.33 -22.97 10.96
CA ASN A 179 -2.11 -23.64 12.00
C ASN A 179 -1.88 -23.00 13.38
N SER A 180 -0.64 -22.67 13.72
CA SER A 180 -0.31 -21.96 14.96
C SER A 180 -0.93 -20.57 15.02
N LEU A 181 -0.96 -19.84 13.89
CA LEU A 181 -1.63 -18.55 13.81
C LEU A 181 -3.14 -18.65 13.99
N CYS A 182 -3.80 -19.71 13.49
CA CYS A 182 -5.22 -19.94 13.74
C CYS A 182 -5.49 -20.11 15.24
N ILE A 183 -4.67 -20.91 15.94
CA ILE A 183 -4.78 -21.11 17.39
C ILE A 183 -4.56 -19.78 18.14
N GLU A 184 -3.57 -19.01 17.74
CA GLU A 184 -3.29 -17.68 18.34
C GLU A 184 -4.44 -16.71 18.13
N ILE A 185 -5.08 -16.70 16.96
CA ILE A 185 -6.26 -15.88 16.67
C ILE A 185 -7.40 -16.26 17.59
N ASP A 186 -7.70 -17.54 17.72
CA ASP A 186 -8.78 -18.04 18.60
C ASP A 186 -8.52 -17.65 20.06
N THR A 187 -7.28 -17.81 20.52
CA THR A 187 -6.85 -17.40 21.87
C THR A 187 -7.04 -15.90 22.09
N ARG A 188 -6.70 -15.08 21.11
CA ARG A 188 -6.89 -13.62 21.18
C ARG A 188 -8.35 -13.22 21.20
N TYR A 189 -9.22 -13.91 20.47
CA TYR A 189 -10.67 -13.66 20.53
C TYR A 189 -11.29 -14.01 21.88
N GLU A 190 -10.75 -14.98 22.60
CA GLU A 190 -11.21 -15.30 23.96
C GLU A 190 -10.85 -14.23 25.01
N LEU A 191 -9.71 -13.53 24.84
CA LEU A 191 -9.24 -12.51 25.79
C LEU A 191 -10.23 -11.34 25.93
N PRO A 192 -10.70 -10.67 24.86
CA PRO A 192 -11.68 -9.59 24.97
C PRO A 192 -12.99 -10.04 25.55
N ALA A 193 -13.43 -11.26 25.27
CA ALA A 193 -14.65 -11.83 25.86
C ALA A 193 -14.54 -11.99 27.37
N LYS A 194 -13.37 -12.32 27.90
CA LYS A 194 -13.07 -12.40 29.33
C LYS A 194 -12.96 -11.01 29.96
N ILE A 195 -12.23 -10.09 29.32
CA ILE A 195 -12.03 -8.70 29.78
C ILE A 195 -13.33 -7.90 29.72
N GLY A 196 -14.10 -8.02 28.64
CA GLY A 196 -15.39 -7.34 28.47
C GLY A 196 -16.41 -7.73 29.54
N ARG A 197 -16.42 -8.96 30.00
CA ARG A 197 -17.25 -9.42 31.11
C ARG A 197 -16.79 -8.85 32.46
N ALA A 198 -15.49 -8.65 32.66
CA ALA A 198 -14.95 -8.02 33.85
C ALA A 198 -15.31 -6.53 33.90
N SER A 199 -15.14 -5.80 32.79
CA SER A 199 -15.47 -4.36 32.69
C SER A 199 -16.96 -4.06 32.86
N CYS A 200 -17.86 -4.95 32.47
CA CYS A 200 -19.29 -4.80 32.73
C CYS A 200 -19.68 -5.04 34.22
N ARG A 201 -18.88 -5.80 34.98
CA ARG A 201 -19.12 -6.01 36.39
C ARG A 201 -18.67 -4.87 37.30
N GLU A 202 -17.71 -4.07 36.85
CA GLU A 202 -17.21 -2.91 37.62
C GLU A 202 -18.01 -1.60 37.41
N ARG A 203 -19.02 -1.62 36.55
CA ARG A 203 -19.90 -0.44 36.29
C ARG A 203 -21.33 -0.60 36.81
N VAL A 204 -21.53 -1.40 37.84
CA VAL A 204 -22.82 -1.48 38.58
C VAL A 204 -22.61 -0.97 40.00
#